data_8b4cc5ba4929c31feb186ca1f05082a8
#
_entry.id   8b4cc5ba4929c31feb186ca1f05082a8
#
_cell.length_a   1.000
_cell.length_b   1.000
_cell.length_c   1.000
_cell.angle_alpha   90.00
_cell.angle_beta   90.00
_cell.angle_gamma   90.00
#
_symmetry.space_group_name_H-M   'P 1'
#
loop_
_entity.id
_entity.type
_entity.pdbx_description
1 polymer ?
#
loop_
_entity_poly.entity_id
_entity_poly.type
_entity_poly.pdbx_seq_one_letter_code
_entity_poly.pdbx_strand_id
1 'polypeptide(L)'
;ALDLGAGTSFTIPQVSRLCATIETAKAEGKKCIAWLENGSSVLLTIASSCNSVIMTRTGGVDFHSPSLMPIHFKTAMDLFGVEASVIRVGDFKGAVEPYMLLQMSDHLRDHYMAMLESLNGYVVDQIARGRGIDASKVRDLQKLRIFTPKQALEEGLVDALADHGTVEETIELILDSGVEWKRARKKRSAAFNPIQIFTELFSPSRQKKIPDNSVVVLHLSGQIIDGDTATPGSMVSEPSANEIDALADNESVAAVVVRVDSPGGSATASEVIRVALDKLARKKPVVYSMGNLAASGGYWITCTGRPIYASEGTITGSIGVFGMKLSFGPALKRFGVHIDPVALDDAAMMMLPDRPWNADQIDRLQATVDDVYDDFIARVAESRDMEPGRVRAIAGGRVWSGQQALELGLVDAIGSLDDAVEHARREAGLGADSNVVHRPGPANPMDIFKLLGAGGDEAIRGVADLPALRVLAAAGIDLRPYFARLLSTTTDGAFTVEARMPIDLNPRY
;
A
#
# COMPACT_ATOMS: atom_id res chain seq x y z
N ALA A 1 20.62 -3.27 -21.45
CA ALA A 1 19.66 -4.35 -21.30
C ALA A 1 19.11 -4.37 -19.87
N LEU A 2 17.84 -4.66 -19.72
CA LEU A 2 17.13 -4.79 -18.46
C LEU A 2 16.88 -6.28 -18.20
N ASP A 3 17.51 -6.83 -17.18
CA ASP A 3 17.31 -8.21 -16.74
C ASP A 3 16.11 -8.25 -15.77
N LEU A 4 15.02 -8.85 -16.22
CA LEU A 4 13.78 -9.05 -15.47
C LEU A 4 13.68 -10.53 -15.03
N GLY A 5 14.74 -11.02 -14.39
CA GLY A 5 14.85 -12.42 -13.95
C GLY A 5 13.78 -12.84 -12.96
N ALA A 6 13.70 -14.14 -12.69
CA ALA A 6 12.72 -14.76 -11.82
C ALA A 6 12.76 -14.19 -10.38
N GLY A 7 11.59 -13.99 -9.78
CA GLY A 7 11.43 -13.64 -8.36
C GLY A 7 11.27 -12.15 -8.04
N THR A 8 11.19 -11.27 -9.04
CA THR A 8 10.83 -9.86 -8.82
C THR A 8 9.32 -9.67 -8.89
N SER A 9 8.71 -9.22 -7.81
CA SER A 9 7.33 -8.73 -7.80
C SER A 9 7.34 -7.21 -7.70
N PHE A 10 6.56 -6.56 -8.56
CA PHE A 10 6.37 -5.11 -8.56
C PHE A 10 4.89 -4.79 -8.36
N THR A 11 4.61 -3.70 -7.71
CA THR A 11 3.26 -3.13 -7.65
C THR A 11 3.02 -2.25 -8.87
N ILE A 12 1.76 -2.01 -9.24
CA ILE A 12 1.44 -1.20 -10.42
C ILE A 12 2.08 0.20 -10.37
N PRO A 13 2.11 0.94 -9.25
CA PRO A 13 2.86 2.19 -9.16
C PRO A 13 4.37 2.07 -9.42
N GLN A 14 4.99 0.96 -9.02
CA GLN A 14 6.40 0.69 -9.33
C GLN A 14 6.59 0.38 -10.82
N VAL A 15 5.67 -0.40 -11.40
CA VAL A 15 5.64 -0.68 -12.85
C VAL A 15 5.52 0.61 -13.64
N SER A 16 4.57 1.48 -13.29
CA SER A 16 4.36 2.77 -13.95
C SER A 16 5.63 3.62 -13.93
N ARG A 17 6.30 3.71 -12.78
CA ARG A 17 7.57 4.44 -12.67
C ARG A 17 8.69 3.84 -13.53
N LEU A 18 8.81 2.51 -13.56
CA LEU A 18 9.81 1.84 -14.41
C LEU A 18 9.53 2.07 -15.90
N CYS A 19 8.28 1.94 -16.32
CA CYS A 19 7.86 2.22 -17.68
C CYS A 19 8.19 3.66 -18.08
N ALA A 20 7.85 4.65 -17.25
CA ALA A 20 8.18 6.05 -17.48
C ALA A 20 9.70 6.29 -17.59
N THR A 21 10.50 5.64 -16.76
CA THR A 21 11.97 5.73 -16.80
C THR A 21 12.52 5.14 -18.10
N ILE A 22 11.97 4.01 -18.56
CA ILE A 22 12.35 3.39 -19.84
C ILE A 22 11.99 4.32 -21.01
N GLU A 23 10.79 4.89 -21.02
CA GLU A 23 10.36 5.82 -22.06
C GLU A 23 11.22 7.09 -22.10
N THR A 24 11.61 7.63 -20.95
CA THR A 24 12.57 8.75 -20.88
C THR A 24 13.91 8.38 -21.50
N ALA A 25 14.45 7.21 -21.18
CA ALA A 25 15.71 6.74 -21.76
C ALA A 25 15.61 6.56 -23.29
N LYS A 26 14.47 6.08 -23.80
CA LYS A 26 14.20 5.96 -25.24
C LYS A 26 14.14 7.33 -25.91
N ALA A 27 13.49 8.31 -25.26
CA ALA A 27 13.42 9.69 -25.75
C ALA A 27 14.81 10.36 -25.87
N GLU A 28 15.76 9.96 -24.99
CA GLU A 28 17.17 10.35 -25.07
C GLU A 28 17.97 9.58 -26.15
N GLY A 29 17.31 8.76 -26.96
CA GLY A 29 17.93 7.99 -28.03
C GLY A 29 18.58 6.68 -27.61
N LYS A 30 18.37 6.23 -26.33
CA LYS A 30 18.88 4.96 -25.84
C LYS A 30 17.98 3.81 -26.29
N LYS A 31 18.57 2.71 -26.76
CA LYS A 31 17.83 1.48 -27.03
C LYS A 31 17.70 0.66 -25.74
N CYS A 32 16.47 0.40 -25.33
CA CYS A 32 16.14 -0.40 -24.14
C CYS A 32 15.72 -1.81 -24.60
N ILE A 33 16.35 -2.85 -24.06
CA ILE A 33 16.05 -4.25 -24.36
C ILE A 33 15.75 -4.95 -23.05
N ALA A 34 14.62 -5.65 -22.97
CA ALA A 34 14.25 -6.48 -21.83
C ALA A 34 14.62 -7.95 -22.06
N TRP A 35 15.10 -8.60 -21.03
CA TRP A 35 15.32 -10.05 -20.97
C TRP A 35 14.40 -10.67 -19.93
N LEU A 36 13.67 -11.72 -20.32
CA LEU A 36 12.74 -12.48 -19.49
C LEU A 36 13.15 -13.95 -19.44
N GLU A 37 13.32 -14.50 -18.25
CA GLU A 37 13.36 -15.95 -18.04
C GLU A 37 11.95 -16.53 -17.99
N ASN A 38 11.07 -15.87 -17.22
CA ASN A 38 9.64 -16.12 -17.17
C ASN A 38 8.89 -14.78 -17.22
N GLY A 39 7.76 -14.78 -17.91
CA GLY A 39 6.88 -13.61 -18.01
C GLY A 39 5.74 -13.71 -17.02
N SER A 40 5.40 -12.58 -16.39
CA SER A 40 4.13 -12.35 -15.69
C SER A 40 3.46 -11.12 -16.27
N SER A 41 2.19 -10.87 -15.96
CA SER A 41 1.49 -9.66 -16.41
C SER A 41 2.29 -8.39 -16.07
N VAL A 42 2.87 -8.32 -14.87
CA VAL A 42 3.70 -7.22 -14.40
C VAL A 42 5.00 -7.09 -15.21
N LEU A 43 5.73 -8.19 -15.39
CA LEU A 43 7.00 -8.19 -16.11
C LEU A 43 6.81 -7.89 -17.60
N LEU A 44 5.75 -8.42 -18.22
CA LEU A 44 5.39 -8.10 -19.60
C LEU A 44 5.04 -6.62 -19.77
N THR A 45 4.36 -6.02 -18.80
CA THR A 45 4.05 -4.58 -18.81
C THR A 45 5.32 -3.73 -18.83
N ILE A 46 6.30 -4.05 -17.99
CA ILE A 46 7.60 -3.36 -17.97
C ILE A 46 8.35 -3.61 -19.27
N ALA A 47 8.44 -4.86 -19.70
CA ALA A 47 9.16 -5.26 -20.90
C ALA A 47 8.59 -4.60 -22.17
N SER A 48 7.27 -4.44 -22.24
CA SER A 48 6.56 -3.79 -23.35
C SER A 48 6.97 -2.32 -23.55
N SER A 49 7.50 -1.66 -22.51
CA SER A 49 8.05 -0.30 -22.65
C SER A 49 9.42 -0.27 -23.34
N CYS A 50 10.11 -1.42 -23.46
CA CYS A 50 11.40 -1.52 -24.13
C CYS A 50 11.25 -1.54 -25.66
N ASN A 51 12.37 -1.31 -26.37
CA ASN A 51 12.40 -1.41 -27.83
C ASN A 51 12.30 -2.86 -28.31
N SER A 52 12.83 -3.81 -27.53
CA SER A 52 12.78 -5.23 -27.85
C SER A 52 12.68 -6.06 -26.56
N VAL A 53 11.96 -7.17 -26.65
CA VAL A 53 11.77 -8.14 -25.58
C VAL A 53 12.31 -9.50 -26.01
N ILE A 54 13.30 -9.99 -25.29
CA ILE A 54 13.90 -11.31 -25.51
C ILE A 54 13.45 -12.22 -24.39
N MET A 55 13.10 -13.46 -24.70
CA MET A 55 12.72 -14.46 -23.72
C MET A 55 13.55 -15.75 -23.86
N THR A 56 13.76 -16.45 -22.74
CA THR A 56 14.37 -17.78 -22.78
C THR A 56 13.47 -18.79 -23.47
N ARG A 57 14.08 -19.78 -24.18
CA ARG A 57 13.33 -20.86 -24.84
C ARG A 57 12.69 -21.85 -23.86
N THR A 58 13.17 -21.88 -22.62
CA THR A 58 12.73 -22.85 -21.59
C THR A 58 11.81 -22.25 -20.53
N GLY A 59 11.48 -20.97 -20.65
CA GLY A 59 10.56 -20.28 -19.73
C GLY A 59 9.08 -20.47 -20.07
N GLY A 60 8.26 -19.66 -19.47
CA GLY A 60 6.82 -19.58 -19.72
C GLY A 60 6.28 -18.20 -19.37
N VAL A 61 5.09 -17.91 -19.87
CA VAL A 61 4.38 -16.67 -19.57
C VAL A 61 3.07 -17.00 -18.85
N ASP A 62 2.88 -16.44 -17.66
CA ASP A 62 1.60 -16.41 -16.95
C ASP A 62 1.01 -14.99 -17.07
N PHE A 63 0.17 -14.79 -18.07
CA PHE A 63 -0.41 -13.51 -18.42
C PHE A 63 -1.91 -13.48 -18.14
N HIS A 64 -2.30 -12.94 -17.00
CA HIS A 64 -3.69 -12.91 -16.56
C HIS A 64 -4.13 -11.52 -16.10
N SER A 65 -5.43 -11.29 -16.08
CA SER A 65 -6.04 -10.11 -15.47
C SER A 65 -5.95 -10.19 -13.92
N PRO A 66 -6.01 -9.04 -13.23
CA PRO A 66 -5.95 -9.00 -11.77
C PRO A 66 -7.15 -9.68 -11.13
N SER A 67 -6.95 -10.26 -9.95
CA SER A 67 -8.02 -10.89 -9.17
C SER A 67 -7.92 -10.55 -7.69
N LEU A 68 -9.05 -10.60 -6.98
CA LEU A 68 -9.15 -10.50 -5.54
C LEU A 68 -9.72 -11.79 -4.96
N MET A 69 -9.22 -12.21 -3.81
CA MET A 69 -9.68 -13.39 -3.11
C MET A 69 -10.00 -13.04 -1.64
N PRO A 70 -11.13 -12.37 -1.38
CA PRO A 70 -11.56 -12.10 -0.01
C PRO A 70 -11.94 -13.40 0.72
N ILE A 71 -11.55 -13.49 1.98
CA ILE A 71 -11.81 -14.66 2.84
C ILE A 71 -12.86 -14.26 3.86
N HIS A 72 -13.92 -15.07 4.00
CA HIS A 72 -15.01 -14.85 4.93
C HIS A 72 -14.96 -15.85 6.09
N PHE A 73 -15.02 -15.33 7.32
CA PHE A 73 -14.83 -16.09 8.55
C PHE A 73 -16.13 -16.37 9.30
N LYS A 74 -17.27 -15.85 8.82
CA LYS A 74 -18.57 -15.91 9.55
C LYS A 74 -18.91 -17.32 10.03
N THR A 75 -18.86 -18.33 9.16
CA THR A 75 -19.18 -19.71 9.54
C THR A 75 -18.17 -20.28 10.55
N ALA A 76 -16.89 -19.98 10.41
CA ALA A 76 -15.88 -20.41 11.38
C ALA A 76 -16.11 -19.76 12.73
N MET A 77 -16.43 -18.47 12.76
CA MET A 77 -16.76 -17.74 13.99
C MET A 77 -17.99 -18.34 14.68
N ASP A 78 -19.07 -18.62 13.93
CA ASP A 78 -20.28 -19.26 14.44
C ASP A 78 -19.98 -20.65 15.03
N LEU A 79 -19.15 -21.44 14.34
CA LEU A 79 -18.73 -22.77 14.82
C LEU A 79 -17.99 -22.69 16.15
N PHE A 80 -17.10 -21.70 16.32
CA PHE A 80 -16.37 -21.51 17.57
C PHE A 80 -17.14 -20.70 18.62
N GLY A 81 -18.27 -20.09 18.28
CA GLY A 81 -19.04 -19.24 19.17
C GLY A 81 -18.42 -17.87 19.39
N VAL A 82 -17.77 -17.33 18.36
CA VAL A 82 -17.26 -15.95 18.34
C VAL A 82 -18.29 -15.07 17.64
N GLU A 83 -18.67 -13.96 18.25
CA GLU A 83 -19.65 -13.02 17.71
C GLU A 83 -18.99 -11.70 17.36
N ALA A 84 -19.29 -11.14 16.18
CA ALA A 84 -18.86 -9.81 15.77
C ALA A 84 -20.01 -8.81 15.95
N SER A 85 -19.81 -7.79 16.78
CA SER A 85 -20.65 -6.60 16.84
C SER A 85 -20.01 -5.52 15.96
N VAL A 86 -20.75 -5.03 14.97
CA VAL A 86 -20.24 -4.08 13.95
C VAL A 86 -21.15 -2.87 13.88
N ILE A 87 -20.53 -1.71 13.82
CA ILE A 87 -21.14 -0.44 13.46
C ILE A 87 -20.33 0.14 12.29
N ARG A 88 -21.01 0.66 11.29
CA ARG A 88 -20.33 1.25 10.13
C ARG A 88 -21.15 2.35 9.48
N VAL A 89 -20.46 3.25 8.81
CA VAL A 89 -21.07 4.20 7.89
C VAL A 89 -20.50 3.95 6.49
N GLY A 90 -21.43 3.83 5.53
CA GLY A 90 -21.14 3.55 4.14
C GLY A 90 -21.21 2.06 3.78
N ASP A 91 -22.00 1.78 2.74
CA ASP A 91 -22.30 0.42 2.29
C ASP A 91 -21.06 -0.30 1.72
N PHE A 92 -20.10 0.46 1.22
CA PHE A 92 -18.86 -0.05 0.61
C PHE A 92 -17.70 -0.18 1.59
N LYS A 93 -17.89 0.09 2.89
CA LYS A 93 -16.86 -0.17 3.91
C LYS A 93 -16.77 -1.68 4.17
N GLY A 94 -16.21 -2.40 3.21
CA GLY A 94 -16.19 -3.86 3.15
C GLY A 94 -15.26 -4.55 4.14
N ALA A 95 -14.45 -3.78 4.94
CA ALA A 95 -13.51 -4.35 5.92
C ALA A 95 -14.16 -5.28 6.95
N VAL A 96 -15.46 -5.09 7.24
CA VAL A 96 -16.20 -5.86 8.22
C VAL A 96 -17.00 -7.02 7.64
N GLU A 97 -17.25 -7.04 6.32
CA GLU A 97 -18.03 -8.11 5.67
C GLU A 97 -17.47 -9.52 5.89
N PRO A 98 -16.14 -9.75 5.90
CA PRO A 98 -15.56 -11.06 6.22
C PRO A 98 -16.00 -11.67 7.55
N TYR A 99 -16.39 -10.84 8.50
CA TYR A 99 -16.82 -11.26 9.83
C TYR A 99 -18.33 -11.38 9.98
N MET A 100 -19.10 -10.77 9.06
CA MET A 100 -20.55 -10.69 9.12
C MET A 100 -21.26 -11.55 8.08
N LEU A 101 -20.66 -11.69 6.91
CA LEU A 101 -21.29 -12.31 5.75
C LEU A 101 -20.56 -13.60 5.35
N LEU A 102 -21.30 -14.53 4.73
CA LEU A 102 -20.73 -15.77 4.18
C LEU A 102 -19.93 -15.52 2.89
N GLN A 103 -20.28 -14.47 2.19
CA GLN A 103 -19.66 -14.02 0.95
C GLN A 103 -19.79 -12.52 0.80
N MET A 104 -19.00 -11.94 -0.07
CA MET A 104 -19.05 -10.50 -0.38
C MET A 104 -20.44 -10.10 -0.88
N SER A 105 -20.92 -8.93 -0.46
CA SER A 105 -22.16 -8.35 -0.96
C SER A 105 -22.03 -7.98 -2.46
N ASP A 106 -23.17 -8.01 -3.19
CA ASP A 106 -23.17 -7.80 -4.63
C ASP A 106 -22.67 -6.40 -4.98
N HIS A 107 -23.14 -5.36 -4.29
CA HIS A 107 -22.71 -3.98 -4.55
C HIS A 107 -21.21 -3.76 -4.31
N LEU A 108 -20.62 -4.44 -3.31
CA LEU A 108 -19.19 -4.37 -3.07
C LEU A 108 -18.41 -5.15 -4.14
N ARG A 109 -18.94 -6.28 -4.59
CA ARG A 109 -18.38 -7.07 -5.69
C ARG A 109 -18.33 -6.26 -6.98
N ASP A 110 -19.43 -5.61 -7.35
CA ASP A 110 -19.53 -4.79 -8.55
C ASP A 110 -18.53 -3.62 -8.49
N HIS A 111 -18.41 -3.01 -7.33
CA HIS A 111 -17.46 -1.92 -7.11
C HIS A 111 -16.00 -2.39 -7.25
N TYR A 112 -15.64 -3.54 -6.67
CA TYR A 112 -14.31 -4.10 -6.83
C TYR A 112 -14.02 -4.55 -8.26
N MET A 113 -15.01 -5.06 -8.98
CA MET A 113 -14.88 -5.38 -10.40
C MET A 113 -14.54 -4.13 -11.21
N ALA A 114 -15.23 -3.01 -10.98
CA ALA A 114 -14.93 -1.74 -11.64
C ALA A 114 -13.51 -1.21 -11.31
N MET A 115 -13.05 -1.38 -10.08
CA MET A 115 -11.68 -1.03 -9.69
C MET A 115 -10.66 -1.94 -10.38
N LEU A 116 -10.87 -3.26 -10.38
CA LEU A 116 -9.98 -4.22 -11.07
C LEU A 116 -9.92 -3.95 -12.58
N GLU A 117 -11.03 -3.59 -13.20
CA GLU A 117 -11.08 -3.23 -14.62
C GLU A 117 -10.25 -1.97 -14.89
N SER A 118 -10.33 -0.96 -14.02
CA SER A 118 -9.49 0.25 -14.11
C SER A 118 -8.00 -0.07 -14.00
N LEU A 119 -7.61 -0.89 -13.02
CA LEU A 119 -6.22 -1.33 -12.84
C LEU A 119 -5.72 -2.15 -14.03
N ASN A 120 -6.54 -3.07 -14.54
CA ASN A 120 -6.22 -3.86 -15.71
C ASN A 120 -6.13 -3.00 -16.98
N GLY A 121 -6.91 -1.94 -17.07
CA GLY A 121 -6.86 -0.98 -18.17
C GLY A 121 -5.46 -0.44 -18.38
N TYR A 122 -4.80 -0.02 -17.31
CA TYR A 122 -3.40 0.43 -17.37
C TYR A 122 -2.46 -0.64 -17.96
N VAL A 123 -2.55 -1.90 -17.49
CA VAL A 123 -1.73 -3.02 -17.97
C VAL A 123 -1.97 -3.28 -19.46
N VAL A 124 -3.24 -3.36 -19.84
CA VAL A 124 -3.67 -3.60 -21.23
C VAL A 124 -3.17 -2.50 -22.15
N ASP A 125 -3.36 -1.24 -21.80
CA ASP A 125 -2.97 -0.09 -22.60
C ASP A 125 -1.45 0.03 -22.76
N GLN A 126 -0.72 -0.27 -21.69
CA GLN A 126 0.74 -0.24 -21.72
C GLN A 126 1.31 -1.32 -22.63
N ILE A 127 0.79 -2.55 -22.56
CA ILE A 127 1.20 -3.66 -23.43
C ILE A 127 0.76 -3.39 -24.87
N ALA A 128 -0.48 -2.96 -25.10
CA ALA A 128 -0.99 -2.65 -26.42
C ALA A 128 -0.12 -1.62 -27.15
N ARG A 129 0.21 -0.52 -26.47
CA ARG A 129 1.11 0.53 -27.01
C ARG A 129 2.51 0.01 -27.25
N GLY A 130 3.09 -0.67 -26.26
CA GLY A 130 4.48 -1.12 -26.35
C GLY A 130 4.71 -2.24 -27.36
N ARG A 131 3.70 -3.11 -27.56
CA ARG A 131 3.77 -4.23 -28.50
C ARG A 131 3.14 -3.93 -29.87
N GLY A 132 2.45 -2.80 -30.02
CA GLY A 132 1.76 -2.44 -31.28
C GLY A 132 0.61 -3.37 -31.61
N ILE A 133 -0.09 -3.90 -30.63
CA ILE A 133 -1.25 -4.79 -30.79
C ILE A 133 -2.50 -4.14 -30.20
N ASP A 134 -3.68 -4.55 -30.68
CA ASP A 134 -4.95 -3.99 -30.20
C ASP A 134 -5.21 -4.36 -28.73
N ALA A 135 -5.77 -3.42 -27.94
CA ALA A 135 -6.14 -3.63 -26.55
C ALA A 135 -7.13 -4.80 -26.36
N SER A 136 -8.03 -5.02 -27.34
CA SER A 136 -8.94 -6.17 -27.35
C SER A 136 -8.17 -7.49 -27.45
N LYS A 137 -7.16 -7.56 -28.33
CA LYS A 137 -6.28 -8.73 -28.44
C LYS A 137 -5.51 -8.98 -27.14
N VAL A 138 -4.99 -7.93 -26.48
CA VAL A 138 -4.33 -8.09 -25.18
C VAL A 138 -5.27 -8.71 -24.15
N ARG A 139 -6.52 -8.26 -24.07
CA ARG A 139 -7.54 -8.85 -23.19
C ARG A 139 -7.87 -10.31 -23.53
N ASP A 140 -7.89 -10.66 -24.80
CA ASP A 140 -8.12 -12.06 -25.22
C ASP A 140 -6.93 -12.95 -24.86
N LEU A 141 -5.70 -12.45 -24.98
CA LEU A 141 -4.51 -13.15 -24.52
C LEU A 141 -4.51 -13.35 -22.99
N GLN A 142 -4.97 -12.36 -22.20
CA GLN A 142 -5.14 -12.53 -20.74
C GLN A 142 -6.10 -13.67 -20.39
N LYS A 143 -7.15 -13.89 -21.18
CA LYS A 143 -8.11 -15.01 -20.97
C LYS A 143 -7.48 -16.38 -21.22
N LEU A 144 -6.50 -16.47 -22.12
CA LEU A 144 -5.73 -17.71 -22.38
C LEU A 144 -4.71 -17.99 -21.27
N ARG A 145 -4.20 -16.96 -20.65
CA ARG A 145 -3.32 -16.95 -19.49
C ARG A 145 -1.92 -17.53 -19.70
N ILE A 146 -1.79 -18.80 -20.10
CA ILE A 146 -0.51 -19.52 -20.12
C ILE A 146 0.01 -19.63 -21.55
N PHE A 147 1.25 -19.20 -21.75
CA PHE A 147 1.93 -19.27 -23.05
C PHE A 147 3.30 -19.93 -22.91
N THR A 148 3.63 -20.80 -23.84
CA THR A 148 5.01 -21.20 -24.08
C THR A 148 5.79 -20.04 -24.70
N PRO A 149 7.14 -20.01 -24.61
CA PRO A 149 7.93 -18.95 -25.25
C PRO A 149 7.65 -18.82 -26.75
N LYS A 150 7.42 -19.94 -27.45
CA LYS A 150 7.08 -19.96 -28.87
C LYS A 150 5.74 -19.29 -29.13
N GLN A 151 4.71 -19.59 -28.35
CA GLN A 151 3.41 -18.92 -28.46
C GLN A 151 3.50 -17.42 -28.12
N ALA A 152 4.30 -17.06 -27.10
CA ALA A 152 4.52 -15.67 -26.77
C ALA A 152 5.16 -14.86 -27.91
N LEU A 153 6.07 -15.51 -28.67
CA LEU A 153 6.66 -14.95 -29.87
C LEU A 153 5.64 -14.84 -31.03
N GLU A 154 4.89 -15.91 -31.26
CA GLU A 154 3.84 -15.95 -32.31
C GLU A 154 2.75 -14.91 -32.08
N GLU A 155 2.35 -14.68 -30.83
CA GLU A 155 1.35 -13.69 -30.44
C GLU A 155 1.90 -12.25 -30.32
N GLY A 156 3.20 -12.05 -30.47
CA GLY A 156 3.86 -10.74 -30.44
C GLY A 156 4.08 -10.19 -29.03
N LEU A 157 3.99 -11.02 -27.99
CA LEU A 157 4.31 -10.62 -26.62
C LEU A 157 5.81 -10.44 -26.40
N VAL A 158 6.64 -11.17 -27.17
CA VAL A 158 8.11 -11.05 -27.19
C VAL A 158 8.61 -10.99 -28.62
N ASP A 159 9.85 -10.49 -28.84
CA ASP A 159 10.42 -10.29 -30.17
C ASP A 159 11.41 -11.37 -30.60
N ALA A 160 12.04 -12.02 -29.61
CA ALA A 160 13.05 -13.05 -29.89
C ALA A 160 13.12 -14.07 -28.76
N LEU A 161 13.61 -15.26 -29.11
CA LEU A 161 13.94 -16.32 -28.15
C LEU A 161 15.44 -16.58 -28.16
N ALA A 162 16.05 -16.64 -26.97
CA ALA A 162 17.46 -16.97 -26.79
C ALA A 162 17.64 -18.15 -25.82
N ASP A 163 18.69 -18.89 -25.96
CA ASP A 163 19.06 -19.90 -24.98
C ASP A 163 19.71 -19.24 -23.76
N HIS A 164 19.59 -19.88 -22.61
CA HIS A 164 20.23 -19.38 -21.40
C HIS A 164 21.76 -19.36 -21.61
N GLY A 165 22.39 -18.21 -21.51
CA GLY A 165 23.81 -18.01 -21.79
C GLY A 165 24.14 -17.39 -23.15
N THR A 166 23.17 -17.30 -24.10
CA THR A 166 23.36 -16.65 -25.41
C THR A 166 22.61 -15.31 -25.52
N VAL A 167 22.17 -14.76 -24.40
CA VAL A 167 21.40 -13.50 -24.35
C VAL A 167 22.23 -12.33 -24.89
N GLU A 168 23.51 -12.26 -24.50
CA GLU A 168 24.42 -11.19 -24.90
C GLU A 168 24.61 -11.23 -26.44
N GLU A 169 24.82 -12.41 -27.02
CA GLU A 169 24.94 -12.62 -28.47
C GLU A 169 23.62 -12.23 -29.20
N THR A 170 22.47 -12.58 -28.62
CA THR A 170 21.17 -12.24 -29.21
C THR A 170 20.94 -10.72 -29.20
N ILE A 171 21.36 -10.03 -28.14
CA ILE A 171 21.30 -8.58 -28.06
C ILE A 171 22.21 -7.93 -29.09
N GLU A 172 23.42 -8.43 -29.28
CA GLU A 172 24.37 -7.95 -30.30
C GLU A 172 23.78 -8.08 -31.72
N LEU A 173 23.13 -9.21 -32.01
CA LEU A 173 22.41 -9.42 -33.27
C LEU A 173 21.27 -8.42 -33.50
N ILE A 174 20.49 -8.13 -32.45
CA ILE A 174 19.38 -7.15 -32.52
C ILE A 174 19.91 -5.72 -32.74
N LEU A 175 21.06 -5.38 -32.17
CA LEU A 175 21.65 -4.06 -32.26
C LEU A 175 22.44 -3.83 -33.53
N ASP A 176 22.76 -4.89 -34.28
CA ASP A 176 23.59 -4.90 -35.48
C ASP A 176 24.93 -4.11 -35.31
N SER A 177 25.53 -4.27 -34.13
CA SER A 177 26.76 -3.58 -33.75
C SER A 177 27.51 -4.32 -32.65
N GLY A 178 28.85 -4.21 -32.66
CA GLY A 178 29.66 -4.67 -31.52
C GLY A 178 29.32 -3.88 -30.24
N VAL A 179 29.04 -4.57 -29.17
CA VAL A 179 28.59 -3.98 -27.90
C VAL A 179 29.70 -4.07 -26.87
N GLU A 180 30.01 -2.95 -26.22
CA GLU A 180 30.87 -2.96 -25.03
C GLU A 180 29.99 -3.19 -23.81
N TRP A 181 30.09 -4.37 -23.19
CA TRP A 181 29.31 -4.74 -22.03
C TRP A 181 29.82 -4.09 -20.73
N LYS A 182 29.01 -3.21 -20.15
CA LYS A 182 29.25 -2.65 -18.81
C LYS A 182 28.11 -3.06 -17.88
N ARG A 183 28.37 -3.99 -16.97
CA ARG A 183 27.39 -4.33 -15.93
C ARG A 183 27.28 -3.18 -14.93
N ALA A 184 26.07 -2.68 -14.72
CA ALA A 184 25.80 -1.76 -13.61
C ALA A 184 26.21 -2.46 -12.31
N ARG A 185 27.34 -2.06 -11.72
CA ARG A 185 27.73 -2.60 -10.41
C ARG A 185 26.73 -2.08 -9.39
N LYS A 186 25.97 -2.98 -8.77
CA LYS A 186 25.37 -2.70 -7.46
C LYS A 186 26.49 -2.06 -6.63
N LYS A 187 26.35 -0.80 -6.18
CA LYS A 187 27.29 -0.26 -5.20
C LYS A 187 27.35 -1.28 -4.09
N ARG A 188 28.45 -2.04 -4.00
CA ARG A 188 28.68 -2.88 -2.83
C ARG A 188 28.55 -1.93 -1.65
N SER A 189 27.60 -2.19 -0.77
CA SER A 189 27.67 -1.63 0.57
C SER A 189 29.11 -1.79 1.03
N ALA A 190 29.68 -0.72 1.55
CA ALA A 190 31.08 -0.64 1.93
C ALA A 190 31.51 -1.96 2.58
N ALA A 191 32.71 -2.42 2.22
CA ALA A 191 33.24 -3.71 2.69
C ALA A 191 32.92 -3.85 4.18
N PHE A 192 32.39 -5.01 4.54
CA PHE A 192 32.09 -5.40 5.91
C PHE A 192 33.30 -5.09 6.81
N ASN A 193 33.27 -3.91 7.43
CA ASN A 193 34.29 -3.50 8.40
C ASN A 193 33.69 -3.67 9.80
N PRO A 194 34.08 -4.71 10.54
CA PRO A 194 33.54 -4.99 11.86
C PRO A 194 33.70 -3.81 12.83
N ILE A 195 34.76 -3.02 12.67
CA ILE A 195 35.06 -1.84 13.53
C ILE A 195 34.10 -0.70 13.20
N GLN A 196 33.75 -0.50 11.92
CA GLN A 196 32.78 0.51 11.50
C GLN A 196 31.37 0.17 11.95
N ILE A 197 31.01 -1.11 11.89
CA ILE A 197 29.72 -1.60 12.44
C ILE A 197 29.71 -1.43 13.97
N PHE A 198 30.80 -1.76 14.65
CA PHE A 198 30.90 -1.60 16.10
C PHE A 198 30.81 -0.12 16.53
N THR A 199 31.46 0.79 15.81
CA THR A 199 31.36 2.23 16.08
C THR A 199 29.99 2.81 15.70
N GLU A 200 29.34 2.35 14.63
CA GLU A 200 27.97 2.71 14.30
C GLU A 200 26.94 2.11 15.28
N LEU A 201 27.24 0.93 15.85
CA LEU A 201 26.40 0.23 16.83
C LEU A 201 26.30 1.01 18.16
N PHE A 202 27.38 1.65 18.58
CA PHE A 202 27.48 2.37 19.86
C PHE A 202 27.43 3.89 19.72
N SER A 203 27.39 4.42 18.49
CA SER A 203 27.10 5.84 18.26
C SER A 203 25.61 6.08 18.38
N PRO A 204 25.14 7.02 19.21
CA PRO A 204 23.76 7.45 19.14
C PRO A 204 23.48 7.86 17.70
N SER A 205 22.37 7.37 17.13
CA SER A 205 22.04 7.63 15.73
C SER A 205 21.87 9.15 15.54
N ARG A 206 22.98 9.82 15.21
CA ARG A 206 22.95 11.22 14.79
C ARG A 206 22.20 11.23 13.47
N GLN A 207 20.96 11.66 13.50
CA GLN A 207 20.25 12.00 12.28
C GLN A 207 21.15 12.90 11.45
N LYS A 208 21.53 12.45 10.25
CA LYS A 208 22.37 13.25 9.36
C LYS A 208 21.73 14.63 9.19
N LYS A 209 22.51 15.69 9.41
CA LYS A 209 22.06 17.07 9.25
C LYS A 209 21.49 17.22 7.83
N ILE A 210 20.31 17.79 7.73
CA ILE A 210 19.69 18.10 6.44
C ILE A 210 20.51 19.24 5.81
N PRO A 211 21.02 19.09 4.57
CA PRO A 211 21.68 20.19 3.86
C PRO A 211 20.73 21.36 3.66
N ASP A 212 21.26 22.57 3.59
CA ASP A 212 20.43 23.76 3.36
C ASP A 212 19.74 23.70 1.98
N ASN A 213 18.55 24.29 1.88
CA ASN A 213 17.72 24.32 0.70
C ASN A 213 17.37 22.89 0.17
N SER A 214 17.09 21.97 1.06
CA SER A 214 16.70 20.60 0.70
C SER A 214 15.19 20.44 0.52
N VAL A 215 14.80 19.59 -0.44
CA VAL A 215 13.48 18.95 -0.45
C VAL A 215 13.54 17.70 0.40
N VAL A 216 12.67 17.59 1.39
CA VAL A 216 12.57 16.39 2.23
C VAL A 216 11.43 15.51 1.74
N VAL A 217 11.72 14.25 1.46
CA VAL A 217 10.70 13.21 1.23
C VAL A 217 10.41 12.54 2.58
N LEU A 218 9.29 12.87 3.18
CA LEU A 218 8.82 12.24 4.41
C LEU A 218 7.98 11.01 4.07
N HIS A 219 8.44 9.82 4.45
CA HIS A 219 7.73 8.56 4.25
C HIS A 219 6.81 8.28 5.43
N LEU A 220 5.51 8.30 5.18
CA LEU A 220 4.46 7.89 6.10
C LEU A 220 3.87 6.58 5.62
N SER A 221 4.28 5.47 6.22
CA SER A 221 3.96 4.12 5.74
C SER A 221 3.45 3.21 6.84
N GLY A 222 2.53 2.31 6.49
CA GLY A 222 1.95 1.32 7.41
C GLY A 222 0.61 1.74 8.01
N GLN A 223 0.14 0.96 8.98
CA GLN A 223 -1.11 1.22 9.67
C GLN A 223 -0.99 2.45 10.58
N ILE A 224 -2.03 3.29 10.62
CA ILE A 224 -2.09 4.45 11.51
C ILE A 224 -2.66 4.01 12.87
N ILE A 225 -1.90 4.24 13.93
CA ILE A 225 -2.26 3.84 15.29
C ILE A 225 -2.02 4.99 16.29
N ASP A 226 -2.80 5.01 17.35
CA ASP A 226 -2.59 5.93 18.47
C ASP A 226 -1.38 5.50 19.28
N GLY A 227 -0.68 6.46 19.89
CA GLY A 227 0.42 6.18 20.81
C GLY A 227 1.52 7.23 20.79
N ASP A 228 2.45 7.06 21.73
CA ASP A 228 3.62 7.92 21.99
C ASP A 228 4.96 7.25 21.64
N THR A 229 4.93 5.96 21.38
CA THR A 229 6.12 5.16 21.12
C THR A 229 6.14 4.63 19.69
N ALA A 230 7.23 4.94 18.96
CA ALA A 230 7.38 4.51 17.57
C ALA A 230 7.35 2.97 17.46
N THR A 231 6.44 2.45 16.64
CA THR A 231 6.25 1.02 16.37
C THR A 231 6.66 0.72 14.94
N PRO A 232 7.61 -0.20 14.70
CA PRO A 232 8.03 -0.55 13.35
C PRO A 232 6.88 -1.05 12.48
N GLY A 233 6.82 -0.54 11.24
CA GLY A 233 5.77 -0.89 10.28
C GLY A 233 4.44 -0.18 10.51
N SER A 234 4.36 0.75 11.48
CA SER A 234 3.17 1.54 11.77
C SER A 234 3.49 3.04 11.79
N MET A 235 2.50 3.84 11.46
CA MET A 235 2.46 5.27 11.67
C MET A 235 1.84 5.55 13.05
N VAL A 236 2.67 5.87 14.03
CA VAL A 236 2.20 6.21 15.37
C VAL A 236 1.95 7.71 15.47
N SER A 237 0.82 8.14 16.03
CA SER A 237 0.35 9.53 16.01
C SER A 237 1.38 10.54 16.52
N GLU A 238 1.83 10.41 17.78
CA GLU A 238 2.74 11.42 18.36
C GLU A 238 4.15 11.42 17.74
N PRO A 239 4.84 10.27 17.55
CA PRO A 239 6.12 10.25 16.86
C PRO A 239 6.08 10.83 15.46
N SER A 240 4.98 10.57 14.70
CA SER A 240 4.80 11.13 13.36
C SER A 240 4.58 12.64 13.40
N ALA A 241 3.73 13.13 14.31
CA ALA A 241 3.48 14.56 14.48
C ALA A 241 4.76 15.31 14.91
N ASN A 242 5.54 14.76 15.83
CA ASN A 242 6.80 15.34 16.28
C ASN A 242 7.86 15.45 15.14
N GLU A 243 7.97 14.43 14.28
CA GLU A 243 8.85 14.49 13.10
C GLU A 243 8.37 15.56 12.10
N ILE A 244 7.06 15.66 11.87
CA ILE A 244 6.46 16.66 11.00
C ILE A 244 6.70 18.08 11.55
N ASP A 245 6.48 18.32 12.85
CA ASP A 245 6.74 19.59 13.50
C ASP A 245 8.23 19.96 13.45
N ALA A 246 9.13 18.99 13.64
CA ALA A 246 10.57 19.20 13.50
C ALA A 246 10.98 19.62 12.08
N LEU A 247 10.34 19.08 11.03
CA LEU A 247 10.55 19.50 9.64
C LEU A 247 9.98 20.90 9.39
N ALA A 248 8.86 21.25 10.01
CA ALA A 248 8.25 22.56 9.89
C ALA A 248 9.16 23.69 10.44
N ASP A 249 9.90 23.38 11.51
CA ASP A 249 10.77 24.38 12.19
C ASP A 249 12.22 24.35 11.67
N ASN A 250 12.62 23.40 10.83
CA ASN A 250 13.96 23.29 10.31
C ASN A 250 14.21 24.22 9.11
N GLU A 251 14.99 25.27 9.28
CA GLU A 251 15.29 26.26 8.23
C GLU A 251 16.00 25.68 7.01
N SER A 252 16.73 24.56 7.14
CA SER A 252 17.39 23.90 6.01
C SER A 252 16.42 23.17 5.07
N VAL A 253 15.15 22.96 5.50
CA VAL A 253 14.09 22.32 4.71
C VAL A 253 13.33 23.38 3.93
N ALA A 254 13.46 23.38 2.62
CA ALA A 254 12.78 24.34 1.76
C ALA A 254 11.37 23.89 1.32
N ALA A 255 11.17 22.57 1.13
CA ALA A 255 9.88 21.97 0.82
C ALA A 255 9.82 20.52 1.32
N VAL A 256 8.60 20.00 1.47
CA VAL A 256 8.38 18.61 1.89
C VAL A 256 7.47 17.89 0.90
N VAL A 257 7.90 16.71 0.46
CA VAL A 257 7.06 15.74 -0.24
C VAL A 257 6.64 14.67 0.75
N VAL A 258 5.35 14.56 1.02
CA VAL A 258 4.82 13.55 1.93
C VAL A 258 4.45 12.30 1.12
N ARG A 259 5.27 11.25 1.24
CA ARG A 259 5.03 9.96 0.59
C ARG A 259 4.17 9.10 1.48
N VAL A 260 2.92 8.87 1.09
CA VAL A 260 1.94 8.08 1.86
C VAL A 260 1.78 6.68 1.27
N ASP A 261 1.96 5.65 2.10
CA ASP A 261 1.69 4.25 1.74
C ASP A 261 0.99 3.53 2.91
N SER A 262 -0.33 3.71 3.04
CA SER A 262 -1.09 3.34 4.23
C SER A 262 -2.52 2.87 3.92
N PRO A 263 -2.98 1.78 4.57
CA PRO A 263 -4.38 1.35 4.54
C PRO A 263 -5.31 2.23 5.41
N GLY A 264 -4.75 3.17 6.17
CA GLY A 264 -5.44 3.90 7.23
C GLY A 264 -5.26 3.23 8.60
N GLY A 265 -6.19 3.51 9.50
CA GLY A 265 -6.18 3.01 10.88
C GLY A 265 -7.06 3.87 11.78
N SER A 266 -6.58 4.22 12.97
CA SER A 266 -7.27 5.09 13.92
C SER A 266 -7.63 6.45 13.31
N ALA A 267 -8.88 6.86 13.46
CA ALA A 267 -9.35 8.17 13.00
C ALA A 267 -8.71 9.30 13.83
N THR A 268 -8.58 9.11 15.14
CA THR A 268 -7.94 10.08 16.04
C THR A 268 -6.47 10.30 15.67
N ALA A 269 -5.72 9.21 15.50
CA ALA A 269 -4.32 9.28 15.08
C ALA A 269 -4.17 9.94 13.69
N SER A 270 -5.09 9.65 12.76
CA SER A 270 -5.10 10.27 11.44
C SER A 270 -5.32 11.77 11.52
N GLU A 271 -6.22 12.24 12.37
CA GLU A 271 -6.44 13.69 12.57
C GLU A 271 -5.24 14.36 13.24
N VAL A 272 -4.60 13.74 14.23
CA VAL A 272 -3.36 14.27 14.85
C VAL A 272 -2.27 14.49 13.79
N ILE A 273 -2.03 13.49 12.94
CA ILE A 273 -1.04 13.57 11.85
C ILE A 273 -1.46 14.64 10.83
N ARG A 274 -2.74 14.67 10.41
CA ARG A 274 -3.26 15.67 9.47
C ARG A 274 -3.05 17.09 9.98
N VAL A 275 -3.34 17.34 11.26
CA VAL A 275 -3.16 18.67 11.87
C VAL A 275 -1.69 19.09 11.88
N ALA A 276 -0.76 18.18 12.15
CA ALA A 276 0.67 18.46 12.05
C ALA A 276 1.08 18.77 10.60
N LEU A 277 0.58 18.03 9.63
CA LEU A 277 0.81 18.27 8.19
C LEU A 277 0.21 19.60 7.72
N ASP A 278 -0.97 19.98 8.20
CA ASP A 278 -1.59 21.27 7.90
C ASP A 278 -0.75 22.45 8.47
N LYS A 279 -0.21 22.31 9.69
CA LYS A 279 0.72 23.32 10.26
C LYS A 279 2.00 23.43 9.43
N LEU A 280 2.58 22.29 9.01
CA LEU A 280 3.74 22.26 8.11
C LEU A 280 3.42 22.98 6.78
N ALA A 281 2.25 22.69 6.19
CA ALA A 281 1.81 23.23 4.91
C ALA A 281 1.56 24.76 4.94
N ARG A 282 1.33 25.33 6.13
CA ARG A 282 1.25 26.80 6.34
C ARG A 282 2.63 27.47 6.37
N LYS A 283 3.69 26.71 6.69
CA LYS A 283 5.05 27.24 6.80
C LYS A 283 5.88 27.02 5.55
N LYS A 284 5.64 25.91 4.83
CA LYS A 284 6.47 25.44 3.71
C LYS A 284 5.61 24.84 2.60
N PRO A 285 6.09 24.84 1.35
CA PRO A 285 5.48 24.05 0.28
C PRO A 285 5.41 22.57 0.66
N VAL A 286 4.22 21.98 0.51
CA VAL A 286 3.98 20.54 0.75
C VAL A 286 3.29 19.95 -0.47
N VAL A 287 3.79 18.81 -0.95
CA VAL A 287 3.19 18.03 -2.02
C VAL A 287 3.01 16.60 -1.55
N TYR A 288 1.85 16.01 -1.76
CA TYR A 288 1.60 14.60 -1.44
C TYR A 288 1.91 13.71 -2.63
N SER A 289 2.52 12.55 -2.36
CA SER A 289 2.73 11.50 -3.32
C SER A 289 2.23 10.18 -2.74
N MET A 290 1.17 9.64 -3.32
CA MET A 290 0.60 8.37 -2.87
C MET A 290 1.43 7.19 -3.38
N GLY A 291 1.64 6.19 -2.52
CA GLY A 291 2.29 4.91 -2.83
C GLY A 291 1.36 3.94 -3.55
N ASN A 292 1.47 2.67 -3.19
CA ASN A 292 0.52 1.65 -3.65
C ASN A 292 -0.86 1.90 -3.07
N LEU A 293 -0.90 2.37 -1.83
CA LEU A 293 -2.07 2.45 -1.02
C LEU A 293 -2.05 3.74 -0.20
N ALA A 294 -3.07 4.59 -0.35
CA ALA A 294 -3.28 5.76 0.47
C ALA A 294 -4.78 5.91 0.71
N ALA A 295 -5.32 5.06 1.57
CA ALA A 295 -6.75 4.88 1.71
C ALA A 295 -7.24 5.10 3.14
N SER A 296 -8.49 5.50 3.29
CA SER A 296 -9.14 5.71 4.57
C SER A 296 -8.37 6.74 5.43
N GLY A 297 -7.87 6.40 6.61
CA GLY A 297 -6.97 7.28 7.38
C GLY A 297 -5.74 7.74 6.59
N GLY A 298 -5.21 6.88 5.66
CA GLY A 298 -4.13 7.26 4.75
C GLY A 298 -4.54 8.34 3.73
N TYR A 299 -5.81 8.39 3.33
CA TYR A 299 -6.36 9.51 2.56
C TYR A 299 -6.64 10.72 3.46
N TRP A 300 -7.17 10.49 4.68
CA TRP A 300 -7.45 11.53 5.66
C TRP A 300 -6.26 12.44 5.91
N ILE A 301 -5.08 11.87 6.13
CA ILE A 301 -3.87 12.67 6.42
C ILE A 301 -3.44 13.57 5.24
N THR A 302 -3.90 13.31 4.01
CA THR A 302 -3.61 14.17 2.84
C THR A 302 -4.58 15.36 2.71
N CYS A 303 -5.64 15.40 3.53
CA CYS A 303 -6.67 16.44 3.44
C CYS A 303 -6.20 17.76 4.06
N THR A 304 -5.28 18.47 3.40
CA THR A 304 -4.73 19.78 3.79
C THR A 304 -4.81 20.83 2.68
N GLY A 305 -5.53 20.55 1.59
CA GLY A 305 -5.66 21.46 0.45
C GLY A 305 -4.38 21.62 -0.38
N ARG A 306 -3.43 20.68 -0.28
CA ARG A 306 -2.18 20.71 -1.03
C ARG A 306 -2.20 19.71 -2.17
N PRO A 307 -1.37 19.90 -3.22
CA PRO A 307 -1.36 19.02 -4.38
C PRO A 307 -1.10 17.55 -4.02
N ILE A 308 -1.88 16.64 -4.62
CA ILE A 308 -1.80 15.20 -4.40
C ILE A 308 -1.51 14.51 -5.72
N TYR A 309 -0.40 13.79 -5.79
CA TYR A 309 0.00 12.93 -6.89
C TYR A 309 -0.31 11.47 -6.57
N ALA A 310 -0.89 10.76 -7.52
CA ALA A 310 -1.08 9.31 -7.47
C ALA A 310 -0.58 8.67 -8.76
N SER A 311 -0.17 7.42 -8.72
CA SER A 311 0.02 6.61 -9.92
C SER A 311 -1.33 6.05 -10.38
N GLU A 312 -1.49 5.67 -11.65
CA GLU A 312 -2.73 5.07 -12.17
C GLU A 312 -3.19 3.87 -11.35
N GLY A 313 -2.24 3.06 -10.88
CA GLY A 313 -2.49 1.86 -10.08
C GLY A 313 -2.44 2.06 -8.56
N THR A 314 -2.35 3.29 -8.08
CA THR A 314 -2.54 3.58 -6.65
C THR A 314 -3.96 3.22 -6.23
N ILE A 315 -4.13 2.60 -5.08
CA ILE A 315 -5.45 2.38 -4.48
C ILE A 315 -5.67 3.46 -3.41
N THR A 316 -6.77 4.22 -3.52
CA THR A 316 -7.05 5.35 -2.63
C THR A 316 -8.54 5.49 -2.30
N GLY A 317 -8.94 6.58 -1.67
CA GLY A 317 -10.32 6.79 -1.21
C GLY A 317 -10.61 6.02 0.08
N SER A 318 -11.54 5.05 0.04
CA SER A 318 -12.06 4.35 1.24
C SER A 318 -12.54 5.32 2.32
N ILE A 319 -13.14 6.45 1.87
CA ILE A 319 -13.69 7.49 2.75
C ILE A 319 -14.91 6.91 3.45
N GLY A 320 -14.72 6.44 4.69
CA GLY A 320 -15.73 5.76 5.49
C GLY A 320 -15.12 5.28 6.80
N VAL A 321 -15.98 5.02 7.77
CA VAL A 321 -15.60 4.73 9.16
C VAL A 321 -16.33 3.48 9.63
N PHE A 322 -15.71 2.70 10.50
CA PHE A 322 -16.35 1.59 11.19
C PHE A 322 -15.76 1.37 12.58
N GLY A 323 -16.52 0.71 13.42
CA GLY A 323 -16.07 0.15 14.70
C GLY A 323 -16.49 -1.31 14.78
N MET A 324 -15.66 -2.15 15.41
CA MET A 324 -15.93 -3.56 15.57
C MET A 324 -15.41 -4.08 16.90
N LYS A 325 -16.20 -4.94 17.53
CA LYS A 325 -15.80 -5.72 18.70
C LYS A 325 -16.06 -7.19 18.45
N LEU A 326 -15.10 -8.04 18.81
CA LEU A 326 -15.27 -9.49 18.84
C LEU A 326 -15.58 -9.95 20.26
N SER A 327 -16.56 -10.83 20.40
CA SER A 327 -17.03 -11.37 21.67
C SER A 327 -16.79 -12.86 21.72
N PHE A 328 -16.12 -13.32 22.76
CA PHE A 328 -15.66 -14.69 22.94
C PHE A 328 -16.41 -15.45 24.06
N GLY A 329 -17.40 -14.83 24.72
CA GLY A 329 -18.12 -15.46 25.83
C GLY A 329 -18.75 -16.81 25.48
N PRO A 330 -19.49 -16.94 24.36
CA PRO A 330 -20.03 -18.24 23.94
C PRO A 330 -18.95 -19.27 23.62
N ALA A 331 -17.82 -18.82 23.01
CA ALA A 331 -16.69 -19.68 22.74
C ALA A 331 -16.07 -20.23 24.02
N LEU A 332 -15.82 -19.38 25.00
CA LEU A 332 -15.24 -19.78 26.29
C LEU A 332 -16.15 -20.76 27.05
N LYS A 333 -17.48 -20.55 27.04
CA LYS A 333 -18.45 -21.47 27.63
C LYS A 333 -18.39 -22.89 27.07
N ARG A 334 -18.09 -23.04 25.76
CA ARG A 334 -17.91 -24.38 25.11
C ARG A 334 -16.71 -25.13 25.69
N PHE A 335 -15.72 -24.42 26.22
CA PHE A 335 -14.55 -24.99 26.90
C PHE A 335 -14.67 -25.03 28.42
N GLY A 336 -15.87 -24.79 28.97
CA GLY A 336 -16.12 -24.81 30.41
C GLY A 336 -15.59 -23.58 31.16
N VAL A 337 -15.21 -22.52 30.47
CA VAL A 337 -14.75 -21.25 31.06
C VAL A 337 -15.95 -20.31 31.18
N HIS A 338 -16.24 -19.85 32.39
CA HIS A 338 -17.31 -18.91 32.69
C HIS A 338 -16.72 -17.57 33.12
N ILE A 339 -17.18 -16.47 32.52
CA ILE A 339 -16.86 -15.13 32.95
C ILE A 339 -18.04 -14.57 33.74
N ASP A 340 -17.78 -14.10 34.95
CA ASP A 340 -18.76 -13.49 35.83
C ASP A 340 -18.31 -12.08 36.23
N PRO A 341 -18.57 -11.08 35.37
CA PRO A 341 -18.10 -9.71 35.60
C PRO A 341 -18.90 -9.02 36.71
N VAL A 342 -18.20 -8.26 37.52
CA VAL A 342 -18.81 -7.41 38.55
C VAL A 342 -18.63 -5.95 38.14
N ALA A 343 -19.73 -5.23 37.95
CA ALA A 343 -19.72 -3.84 37.53
C ALA A 343 -20.87 -3.07 38.16
N LEU A 344 -20.73 -1.75 38.25
CA LEU A 344 -21.76 -0.86 38.80
C LEU A 344 -22.97 -0.71 37.86
N ASP A 345 -22.72 -0.80 36.56
CA ASP A 345 -23.74 -0.67 35.51
C ASP A 345 -23.33 -1.40 34.23
N ASP A 346 -24.24 -1.49 33.26
CA ASP A 346 -24.02 -2.15 31.99
C ASP A 346 -23.04 -1.37 31.09
N ALA A 347 -22.90 -0.05 31.26
CA ALA A 347 -21.98 0.74 30.49
C ALA A 347 -20.52 0.39 30.82
N ALA A 348 -20.21 0.10 32.07
CA ALA A 348 -18.88 -0.34 32.48
C ALA A 348 -18.48 -1.70 31.87
N MET A 349 -19.45 -2.51 31.43
CA MET A 349 -19.23 -3.80 30.78
C MET A 349 -19.23 -3.73 29.25
N MET A 350 -19.51 -2.56 28.67
CA MET A 350 -19.72 -2.38 27.24
C MET A 350 -18.54 -2.84 26.38
N MET A 351 -17.31 -2.65 26.87
CA MET A 351 -16.10 -3.02 26.15
C MET A 351 -15.53 -4.39 26.50
N LEU A 352 -16.15 -5.09 27.47
CA LEU A 352 -15.68 -6.43 27.80
C LEU A 352 -15.90 -7.42 26.65
N PRO A 353 -14.93 -8.30 26.38
CA PRO A 353 -14.99 -9.22 25.24
C PRO A 353 -15.85 -10.47 25.51
N ASP A 354 -16.59 -10.52 26.61
CA ASP A 354 -17.40 -11.68 27.00
C ASP A 354 -18.78 -11.70 26.34
N ARG A 355 -19.28 -10.57 25.85
CA ARG A 355 -20.62 -10.40 25.26
C ARG A 355 -20.65 -9.43 24.10
N PRO A 356 -21.58 -9.59 23.13
CA PRO A 356 -21.81 -8.59 22.08
C PRO A 356 -22.39 -7.28 22.67
N TRP A 357 -22.37 -6.23 21.87
CA TRP A 357 -23.10 -5.00 22.20
C TRP A 357 -24.61 -5.24 22.12
N ASN A 358 -25.35 -4.64 23.03
CA ASN A 358 -26.80 -4.55 22.93
C ASN A 358 -27.24 -3.38 22.02
N ALA A 359 -28.54 -3.29 21.72
CA ALA A 359 -29.07 -2.29 20.80
C ALA A 359 -28.75 -0.85 21.23
N ASP A 360 -28.97 -0.51 22.50
CA ASP A 360 -28.69 0.84 23.03
C ASP A 360 -27.19 1.20 22.94
N GLN A 361 -26.32 0.22 23.14
CA GLN A 361 -24.87 0.40 23.00
C GLN A 361 -24.48 0.61 21.54
N ILE A 362 -25.08 -0.15 20.61
CA ILE A 362 -24.89 0.00 19.18
C ILE A 362 -25.31 1.39 18.74
N ASP A 363 -26.49 1.87 19.15
CA ASP A 363 -27.01 3.19 18.77
C ASP A 363 -26.08 4.32 19.24
N ARG A 364 -25.57 4.24 20.49
CA ARG A 364 -24.63 5.24 21.02
C ARG A 364 -23.30 5.24 20.28
N LEU A 365 -22.76 4.08 19.97
CA LEU A 365 -21.52 3.96 19.22
C LEU A 365 -21.70 4.37 17.75
N GLN A 366 -22.88 4.08 17.16
CA GLN A 366 -23.22 4.51 15.81
C GLN A 366 -23.17 6.03 15.70
N ALA A 367 -23.75 6.76 16.67
CA ALA A 367 -23.67 8.22 16.69
C ALA A 367 -22.21 8.73 16.67
N THR A 368 -21.30 8.09 17.43
CA THR A 368 -19.88 8.45 17.42
C THR A 368 -19.24 8.18 16.06
N VAL A 369 -19.57 7.07 15.41
CA VAL A 369 -19.05 6.71 14.08
C VAL A 369 -19.60 7.62 13.01
N ASP A 370 -20.85 8.07 13.12
CA ASP A 370 -21.49 9.03 12.24
C ASP A 370 -20.80 10.40 12.35
N ASP A 371 -20.51 10.89 13.55
CA ASP A 371 -19.81 12.16 13.77
C ASP A 371 -18.40 12.13 13.13
N VAL A 372 -17.65 11.04 13.34
CA VAL A 372 -16.31 10.89 12.74
C VAL A 372 -16.40 10.80 11.20
N TYR A 373 -17.44 10.17 10.67
CA TYR A 373 -17.66 10.14 9.22
C TYR A 373 -17.98 11.50 8.66
N ASP A 374 -18.80 12.29 9.36
CA ASP A 374 -19.13 13.64 8.97
C ASP A 374 -17.90 14.56 9.00
N ASP A 375 -17.05 14.41 10.00
CA ASP A 375 -15.75 15.08 10.04
C ASP A 375 -14.87 14.70 8.85
N PHE A 376 -14.80 13.41 8.50
CA PHE A 376 -14.03 12.96 7.33
C PHE A 376 -14.55 13.59 6.04
N ILE A 377 -15.88 13.58 5.83
CA ILE A 377 -16.52 14.23 4.68
C ILE A 377 -16.17 15.72 4.64
N ALA A 378 -16.24 16.42 5.77
CA ALA A 378 -15.91 17.84 5.86
C ALA A 378 -14.44 18.12 5.50
N ARG A 379 -13.48 17.31 6.01
CA ARG A 379 -12.06 17.45 5.68
C ARG A 379 -11.79 17.26 4.19
N VAL A 380 -12.42 16.27 3.57
CA VAL A 380 -12.29 16.03 2.12
C VAL A 380 -12.92 17.20 1.34
N ALA A 381 -14.13 17.61 1.71
CA ALA A 381 -14.83 18.72 1.06
C ALA A 381 -14.01 20.02 1.08
N GLU A 382 -13.48 20.39 2.25
CA GLU A 382 -12.60 21.56 2.42
C GLU A 382 -11.31 21.41 1.62
N SER A 383 -10.64 20.27 1.74
CA SER A 383 -9.35 20.00 1.09
C SER A 383 -9.44 19.97 -0.44
N ARG A 384 -10.57 19.50 -0.99
CA ARG A 384 -10.76 19.31 -2.44
C ARG A 384 -11.65 20.36 -3.08
N ASP A 385 -12.07 21.39 -2.34
CA ASP A 385 -13.02 22.41 -2.78
C ASP A 385 -14.29 21.80 -3.40
N MET A 386 -14.87 20.83 -2.68
CA MET A 386 -16.06 20.07 -3.11
C MET A 386 -17.23 20.28 -2.18
N GLU A 387 -18.45 20.30 -2.74
CA GLU A 387 -19.67 20.24 -1.94
C GLU A 387 -19.73 18.92 -1.14
N PRO A 388 -20.05 18.95 0.18
CA PRO A 388 -20.11 17.74 1.01
C PRO A 388 -21.01 16.64 0.45
N GLY A 389 -22.12 17.01 -0.24
CA GLY A 389 -23.02 16.07 -0.90
C GLY A 389 -22.33 15.30 -2.03
N ARG A 390 -21.46 15.96 -2.80
CA ARG A 390 -20.65 15.31 -3.84
C ARG A 390 -19.65 14.33 -3.22
N VAL A 391 -18.97 14.76 -2.13
CA VAL A 391 -18.04 13.86 -1.42
C VAL A 391 -18.78 12.64 -0.90
N ARG A 392 -19.96 12.78 -0.29
CA ARG A 392 -20.76 11.62 0.18
C ARG A 392 -21.11 10.65 -0.95
N ALA A 393 -21.39 11.15 -2.16
CA ALA A 393 -21.75 10.33 -3.31
C ALA A 393 -20.59 9.41 -3.77
N ILE A 394 -19.34 9.86 -3.61
CA ILE A 394 -18.12 9.11 -3.98
C ILE A 394 -17.42 8.46 -2.80
N ALA A 395 -17.88 8.73 -1.58
CA ALA A 395 -17.41 8.17 -0.31
C ALA A 395 -18.10 6.83 0.03
N GLY A 396 -18.54 6.66 1.27
CA GLY A 396 -19.24 5.46 1.74
C GLY A 396 -18.35 4.24 1.80
N GLY A 397 -17.03 4.44 1.93
CA GLY A 397 -16.03 3.38 1.98
C GLY A 397 -15.56 2.87 0.61
N ARG A 398 -15.97 3.50 -0.49
CA ARG A 398 -15.51 3.13 -1.84
C ARG A 398 -14.01 3.33 -2.00
N VAL A 399 -13.38 2.41 -2.70
CA VAL A 399 -11.96 2.46 -3.07
C VAL A 399 -11.82 2.73 -4.56
N TRP A 400 -10.84 3.51 -4.93
CA TRP A 400 -10.63 3.98 -6.29
C TRP A 400 -9.20 3.71 -6.73
N SER A 401 -9.00 3.41 -8.02
CA SER A 401 -7.67 3.49 -8.62
C SER A 401 -7.23 4.96 -8.69
N GLY A 402 -5.92 5.21 -8.83
CA GLY A 402 -5.43 6.58 -8.99
C GLY A 402 -6.06 7.29 -10.18
N GLN A 403 -6.29 6.57 -11.30
CA GLN A 403 -6.97 7.12 -12.47
C GLN A 403 -8.41 7.53 -12.15
N GLN A 404 -9.19 6.68 -11.50
CA GLN A 404 -10.54 7.00 -11.06
C GLN A 404 -10.56 8.15 -10.05
N ALA A 405 -9.57 8.19 -9.13
CA ALA A 405 -9.45 9.24 -8.14
C ALA A 405 -9.18 10.61 -8.79
N LEU A 406 -8.40 10.66 -9.88
CA LEU A 406 -8.20 11.87 -10.67
C LEU A 406 -9.51 12.34 -11.31
N GLU A 407 -10.25 11.45 -11.95
CA GLU A 407 -11.54 11.76 -12.59
C GLU A 407 -12.58 12.27 -11.59
N LEU A 408 -12.54 11.75 -10.36
CA LEU A 408 -13.41 12.16 -9.27
C LEU A 408 -12.95 13.45 -8.55
N GLY A 409 -11.73 13.91 -8.82
CA GLY A 409 -11.12 15.07 -8.18
C GLY A 409 -10.56 14.79 -6.78
N LEU A 410 -10.35 13.52 -6.42
CA LEU A 410 -9.76 13.14 -5.15
C LEU A 410 -8.23 13.29 -5.13
N VAL A 411 -7.60 13.33 -6.30
CA VAL A 411 -6.18 13.66 -6.50
C VAL A 411 -6.04 14.70 -7.61
N ASP A 412 -4.88 15.37 -7.69
CA ASP A 412 -4.66 16.48 -8.63
C ASP A 412 -3.96 16.04 -9.91
N ALA A 413 -3.13 15.02 -9.83
CA ALA A 413 -2.37 14.54 -10.99
C ALA A 413 -2.01 13.06 -10.90
N ILE A 414 -1.93 12.43 -12.07
CA ILE A 414 -1.22 11.16 -12.21
C ILE A 414 0.27 11.47 -12.35
N GLY A 415 1.08 10.84 -11.52
CA GLY A 415 2.52 11.05 -11.52
C GLY A 415 3.25 10.20 -10.49
N SER A 416 4.57 10.20 -10.61
CA SER A 416 5.51 9.49 -9.75
C SER A 416 5.90 10.32 -8.51
N LEU A 417 6.71 9.73 -7.64
CA LEU A 417 7.37 10.46 -6.55
C LEU A 417 8.31 11.55 -7.10
N ASP A 418 8.96 11.30 -8.23
CA ASP A 418 9.89 12.24 -8.83
C ASP A 418 9.13 13.48 -9.38
N ASP A 419 7.94 13.29 -9.95
CA ASP A 419 7.08 14.40 -10.39
C ASP A 419 6.63 15.27 -9.21
N ALA A 420 6.28 14.64 -8.07
CA ALA A 420 5.95 15.36 -6.84
C ALA A 420 7.16 16.14 -6.28
N VAL A 421 8.37 15.56 -6.35
CA VAL A 421 9.62 16.25 -5.95
C VAL A 421 9.89 17.44 -6.85
N GLU A 422 9.74 17.31 -8.17
CA GLU A 422 9.92 18.42 -9.10
C GLU A 422 8.85 19.51 -8.90
N HIS A 423 7.62 19.13 -8.54
CA HIS A 423 6.60 20.10 -8.17
C HIS A 423 7.01 20.87 -6.90
N ALA A 424 7.43 20.17 -5.85
CA ALA A 424 7.88 20.78 -4.61
C ALA A 424 9.10 21.71 -4.83
N ARG A 425 10.04 21.34 -5.71
CA ARG A 425 11.16 22.19 -6.09
C ARG A 425 10.71 23.49 -6.74
N ARG A 426 9.77 23.43 -7.69
CA ARG A 426 9.22 24.60 -8.35
C ARG A 426 8.52 25.53 -7.37
N GLU A 427 7.70 25.00 -6.48
CA GLU A 427 7.02 25.80 -5.44
C GLU A 427 8.01 26.49 -4.48
N ALA A 428 9.12 25.82 -4.16
CA ALA A 428 10.16 26.37 -3.29
C ALA A 428 11.18 27.26 -4.03
N GLY A 429 11.07 27.43 -5.35
CA GLY A 429 12.03 28.20 -6.16
C GLY A 429 13.42 27.59 -6.23
N LEU A 430 13.54 26.24 -6.14
CA LEU A 430 14.78 25.50 -6.14
C LEU A 430 15.16 25.01 -7.54
N GLY A 431 16.47 24.93 -7.80
CA GLY A 431 17.01 24.31 -9.02
C GLY A 431 16.93 22.79 -9.01
N ALA A 432 17.10 22.18 -10.20
CA ALA A 432 17.05 20.71 -10.38
C ALA A 432 18.11 19.96 -9.56
N ASP A 433 19.23 20.58 -9.21
CA ASP A 433 20.37 20.02 -8.46
C ASP A 433 20.17 20.12 -6.95
N SER A 434 19.06 20.69 -6.46
CA SER A 434 18.81 20.80 -5.03
C SER A 434 18.76 19.43 -4.35
N ASN A 435 19.25 19.37 -3.12
CA ASN A 435 19.31 18.12 -2.37
C ASN A 435 17.92 17.55 -2.11
N VAL A 436 17.79 16.22 -2.27
CA VAL A 436 16.61 15.46 -1.84
C VAL A 436 17.01 14.54 -0.69
N VAL A 437 16.33 14.67 0.42
CA VAL A 437 16.61 13.92 1.66
C VAL A 437 15.40 13.10 2.03
N HIS A 438 15.56 11.78 2.20
CA HIS A 438 14.49 10.89 2.64
C HIS A 438 14.44 10.77 4.16
N ARG A 439 13.24 10.82 4.74
CA ARG A 439 12.95 10.65 6.17
C ARG A 439 11.77 9.66 6.39
N PRO A 440 11.86 8.71 7.35
CA PRO A 440 13.13 8.32 7.96
C PRO A 440 14.13 7.87 6.90
N GLY A 441 15.41 8.03 7.19
CA GLY A 441 16.47 7.47 6.34
C GLY A 441 16.38 5.95 6.25
N PRO A 442 17.14 5.29 5.36
CA PRO A 442 17.14 3.84 5.24
C PRO A 442 17.40 3.22 6.62
N ALA A 443 16.58 2.23 6.98
CA ALA A 443 16.62 1.57 8.27
C ALA A 443 18.04 1.07 8.58
N ASN A 444 18.55 1.41 9.76
CA ASN A 444 19.83 0.90 10.23
C ASN A 444 19.67 -0.61 10.49
N PRO A 445 20.61 -1.50 10.08
CA PRO A 445 20.56 -2.91 10.42
C PRO A 445 20.29 -3.21 11.90
N MET A 446 20.67 -2.27 12.79
CA MET A 446 20.43 -2.36 14.23
C MET A 446 18.96 -2.17 14.62
N ASP A 447 18.19 -1.38 13.89
CA ASP A 447 16.76 -1.23 14.15
C ASP A 447 16.03 -2.53 13.82
N ILE A 448 16.53 -3.30 12.85
CA ILE A 448 16.07 -4.66 12.56
C ILE A 448 16.40 -5.62 13.72
N PHE A 449 17.58 -5.49 14.34
CA PHE A 449 17.96 -6.29 15.51
C PHE A 449 17.16 -5.95 16.77
N LYS A 450 16.85 -4.68 17.00
CA LYS A 450 15.94 -4.25 18.06
C LYS A 450 14.52 -4.80 17.83
N LEU A 451 14.08 -4.83 16.59
CA LEU A 451 12.80 -5.43 16.19
C LEU A 451 12.74 -6.93 16.49
N LEU A 452 13.85 -7.65 16.28
CA LEU A 452 13.96 -9.08 16.59
C LEU A 452 14.17 -9.37 18.08
N GLY A 453 14.64 -8.38 18.86
CA GLY A 453 14.95 -8.51 20.29
C GLY A 453 13.89 -7.94 21.24
N ALA A 454 12.96 -7.13 20.77
CA ALA A 454 11.88 -6.60 21.57
C ALA A 454 10.75 -7.64 21.67
N GLY A 455 10.86 -8.51 22.67
CA GLY A 455 9.91 -9.59 22.96
C GLY A 455 8.53 -9.10 23.42
N GLY A 456 7.76 -8.49 22.52
CA GLY A 456 6.34 -8.14 22.74
C GLY A 456 5.34 -9.16 22.23
N ASP A 457 5.77 -10.17 21.47
CA ASP A 457 4.86 -10.97 20.66
C ASP A 457 4.91 -12.50 20.88
N GLU A 458 5.20 -12.96 22.08
CA GLU A 458 5.16 -14.43 22.34
C GLU A 458 3.76 -15.03 22.09
N ALA A 459 2.70 -14.31 22.43
CA ALA A 459 1.34 -14.78 22.19
C ALA A 459 0.97 -14.77 20.68
N ILE A 460 1.37 -13.75 19.94
CA ILE A 460 1.16 -13.63 18.48
C ILE A 460 2.01 -14.66 17.75
N ARG A 461 3.27 -14.89 18.17
CA ARG A 461 4.13 -15.95 17.65
C ARG A 461 3.56 -17.34 17.90
N GLY A 462 2.99 -17.59 19.10
CA GLY A 462 2.39 -18.89 19.44
C GLY A 462 1.22 -19.26 18.52
N VAL A 463 0.38 -18.30 18.15
CA VAL A 463 -0.73 -18.53 17.20
C VAL A 463 -0.23 -18.59 15.76
N ALA A 464 0.71 -17.70 15.38
CA ALA A 464 1.29 -17.69 14.02
C ALA A 464 2.07 -18.99 13.70
N ASP A 465 2.58 -19.67 14.73
CA ASP A 465 3.34 -20.93 14.61
C ASP A 465 2.48 -22.21 14.70
N LEU A 466 1.14 -22.08 14.78
CA LEU A 466 0.28 -23.26 14.73
C LEU A 466 0.52 -24.07 13.44
N PRO A 467 0.75 -25.40 13.55
CA PRO A 467 1.03 -26.25 12.39
C PRO A 467 0.00 -26.12 11.27
N ALA A 468 -1.29 -25.96 11.63
CA ALA A 468 -2.37 -25.77 10.67
C ALA A 468 -2.21 -24.47 9.84
N LEU A 469 -1.76 -23.37 10.43
CA LEU A 469 -1.54 -22.10 9.71
C LEU A 469 -0.31 -22.17 8.82
N ARG A 470 0.72 -22.93 9.21
CA ARG A 470 1.89 -23.18 8.35
C ARG A 470 1.53 -24.00 7.12
N VAL A 471 0.69 -25.02 7.25
CA VAL A 471 0.20 -25.84 6.13
C VAL A 471 -0.64 -24.99 5.18
N LEU A 472 -1.53 -24.16 5.69
CA LEU A 472 -2.34 -23.24 4.88
C LEU A 472 -1.48 -22.19 4.15
N ALA A 473 -0.48 -21.63 4.83
CA ALA A 473 0.46 -20.71 4.21
C ALA A 473 1.28 -21.36 3.08
N ALA A 474 1.71 -22.62 3.28
CA ALA A 474 2.39 -23.41 2.25
C ALA A 474 1.48 -23.73 1.05
N ALA A 475 0.15 -23.82 1.28
CA ALA A 475 -0.87 -23.94 0.23
C ALA A 475 -1.26 -22.60 -0.42
N GLY A 476 -0.56 -21.50 -0.11
CA GLY A 476 -0.84 -20.17 -0.66
C GLY A 476 -1.92 -19.39 0.10
N ILE A 477 -2.42 -19.89 1.22
CA ILE A 477 -3.43 -19.25 2.06
C ILE A 477 -2.77 -18.81 3.37
N ASP A 478 -2.21 -17.60 3.38
CA ASP A 478 -1.59 -17.06 4.61
C ASP A 478 -2.60 -16.35 5.51
N LEU A 479 -3.06 -17.06 6.53
CA LEU A 479 -4.00 -16.54 7.53
C LEU A 479 -3.30 -15.87 8.72
N ARG A 480 -1.97 -15.91 8.82
CA ARG A 480 -1.21 -15.34 9.96
C ARG A 480 -1.46 -13.85 10.16
N PRO A 481 -1.50 -12.99 9.11
CA PRO A 481 -1.81 -11.57 9.29
C PRO A 481 -3.20 -11.33 9.88
N TYR A 482 -4.17 -12.19 9.55
CA TYR A 482 -5.54 -12.07 10.05
C TYR A 482 -5.65 -12.45 11.54
N PHE A 483 -4.96 -13.53 11.96
CA PHE A 483 -4.94 -13.93 13.36
C PHE A 483 -4.13 -12.96 14.24
N ALA A 484 -2.98 -12.48 13.77
CA ALA A 484 -2.20 -11.46 14.48
C ALA A 484 -3.06 -10.21 14.75
N ARG A 485 -3.86 -9.83 13.77
CA ARG A 485 -4.75 -8.69 13.86
C ARG A 485 -5.95 -8.92 14.77
N LEU A 486 -6.56 -10.11 14.71
CA LEU A 486 -7.64 -10.51 15.62
C LEU A 486 -7.20 -10.37 17.07
N LEU A 487 -5.96 -10.77 17.36
CA LEU A 487 -5.39 -10.68 18.70
C LEU A 487 -5.04 -9.24 19.11
N SER A 488 -4.56 -8.41 18.19
CA SER A 488 -4.22 -7.01 18.49
C SER A 488 -5.44 -6.16 18.84
N THR A 489 -6.61 -6.45 18.27
CA THR A 489 -7.86 -5.76 18.59
C THR A 489 -8.44 -6.15 19.96
N THR A 490 -7.97 -7.25 20.55
CA THR A 490 -8.48 -7.78 21.83
C THR A 490 -7.63 -7.41 23.04
N THR A 491 -6.40 -6.93 22.86
CA THR A 491 -5.47 -6.69 23.97
C THR A 491 -5.64 -5.32 24.64
N ASP A 492 -6.16 -4.32 23.95
CA ASP A 492 -6.18 -2.95 24.51
C ASP A 492 -7.53 -2.53 25.13
N GLY A 493 -8.58 -3.36 25.07
CA GLY A 493 -9.88 -3.11 25.74
C GLY A 493 -10.57 -1.78 25.38
N ALA A 494 -9.99 -0.99 24.47
CA ALA A 494 -10.50 0.29 24.05
C ALA A 494 -11.30 0.16 22.75
N PHE A 495 -12.42 0.86 22.67
CA PHE A 495 -13.13 1.05 21.42
C PHE A 495 -12.33 2.00 20.52
N THR A 496 -11.87 1.50 19.40
CA THR A 496 -11.19 2.31 18.40
C THR A 496 -12.11 2.52 17.21
N VAL A 497 -12.36 3.79 16.87
CA VAL A 497 -13.04 4.18 15.64
C VAL A 497 -12.01 4.18 14.53
N GLU A 498 -12.14 3.26 13.58
CA GLU A 498 -11.15 3.09 12.53
C GLU A 498 -11.63 3.64 11.18
N ALA A 499 -10.84 4.56 10.64
CA ALA A 499 -10.87 4.94 9.25
C ALA A 499 -9.88 4.03 8.49
N ARG A 500 -10.33 2.85 8.09
CA ARG A 500 -9.46 1.81 7.54
C ARG A 500 -10.04 1.18 6.28
N MET A 501 -9.15 0.85 5.36
CA MET A 501 -9.50 0.07 4.18
C MET A 501 -9.60 -1.42 4.50
N PRO A 502 -10.44 -2.20 3.78
CA PRO A 502 -10.42 -3.66 3.84
C PRO A 502 -9.02 -4.21 3.60
N ILE A 503 -8.68 -5.29 4.30
CA ILE A 503 -7.38 -5.94 4.20
C ILE A 503 -7.27 -6.63 2.83
N ASP A 504 -6.06 -6.64 2.28
CA ASP A 504 -5.68 -7.39 1.07
C ASP A 504 -6.44 -7.05 -0.21
N LEU A 505 -6.64 -5.76 -0.48
CA LEU A 505 -7.00 -5.30 -1.81
C LEU A 505 -5.78 -5.16 -2.75
N ASN A 506 -4.66 -5.80 -2.44
CA ASN A 506 -3.58 -5.92 -3.42
C ASN A 506 -4.02 -6.91 -4.51
N PRO A 507 -4.38 -6.44 -5.71
CA PRO A 507 -4.70 -7.34 -6.81
C PRO A 507 -3.47 -8.19 -7.10
N ARG A 508 -3.66 -9.49 -7.21
CA ARG A 508 -2.61 -10.40 -7.64
C ARG A 508 -2.55 -10.37 -9.17
N TYR A 509 -1.40 -10.01 -9.69
CA TYR A 509 -1.03 -10.04 -11.11
C TYR A 509 -0.05 -11.16 -11.39
#